data_3467577003f929dffcaa3bd461df00d2
#
_entry.id   3467577003f929dffcaa3bd461df00d2
#
_cell.length_a   1.000
_cell.length_b   1.000
_cell.length_c   1.000
_cell.angle_alpha   90.00
_cell.angle_beta   90.00
_cell.angle_gamma   90.00
#
_symmetry.space_group_name_H-M   'P 1'
#
loop_
_entity.id
_entity.type
_entity.pdbx_description
1 polymer ?
#
loop_
_entity_poly.entity_id
_entity_poly.type
_entity_poly.pdbx_seq_one_letter_code
_entity_poly.pdbx_strand_id
1 'polypeptide(L)'
;MKKIYTILFDLDGTLVDTAPDLMAAHNHVMQKYGKNEKKLSDIKTLASRGAWVMMQRSFKEEIKDEKTKKIMVDEFIDYYAKNINKESKPLNGIYDFLNWAKARKVSMAVCTNKREHLAIDLLKKIDMYKYFEYVAGADTFEFNKPDPRHLTNIVEIIGGDLKKTIMIGDSEVDAMSAHSANLPFVLVKNGYTEKSEKEIKHDELISDFVGFEKIIKKYL
;
A
#
# COMPACT_ATOMS: atom_id res chain seq x y z
N MET A 1 -22.79 3.24 23.49
CA MET A 1 -22.44 3.16 22.06
C MET A 1 -21.44 2.02 21.89
N LYS A 2 -21.65 1.11 20.94
CA LYS A 2 -20.69 0.05 20.65
C LYS A 2 -19.37 0.67 20.18
N LYS A 3 -18.25 0.18 20.72
CA LYS A 3 -16.92 0.59 20.28
C LYS A 3 -16.78 0.28 18.79
N ILE A 4 -16.52 1.29 17.98
CA ILE A 4 -16.20 1.12 16.56
C ILE A 4 -14.69 1.03 16.49
N TYR A 5 -14.17 -0.03 15.87
CA TYR A 5 -12.76 -0.22 15.62
C TYR A 5 -12.45 0.14 14.18
N THR A 6 -11.27 0.66 13.95
CA THR A 6 -10.79 1.03 12.62
C THR A 6 -9.56 0.22 12.24
N ILE A 7 -9.55 -0.29 11.03
CA ILE A 7 -8.37 -0.92 10.44
C ILE A 7 -7.97 -0.12 9.20
N LEU A 8 -6.75 0.38 9.21
CA LEU A 8 -6.10 0.99 8.06
C LEU A 8 -5.24 -0.06 7.36
N PHE A 9 -5.32 -0.11 6.04
CA PHE A 9 -4.55 -1.04 5.22
C PHE A 9 -3.69 -0.26 4.23
N ASP A 10 -2.44 -0.64 4.05
CA ASP A 10 -1.78 -0.39 2.78
C ASP A 10 -2.37 -1.27 1.68
N LEU A 11 -2.04 -0.99 0.43
CA LEU A 11 -2.59 -1.68 -0.74
C LEU A 11 -1.58 -2.63 -1.38
N ASP A 12 -0.50 -2.08 -1.94
CA ASP A 12 0.50 -2.81 -2.71
C ASP A 12 1.39 -3.65 -1.77
N GLY A 13 1.40 -4.98 -1.92
CA GLY A 13 2.12 -5.88 -1.03
C GLY A 13 1.37 -6.25 0.25
N THR A 14 0.26 -5.59 0.55
CA THR A 14 -0.55 -5.80 1.75
C THR A 14 -1.91 -6.42 1.44
N LEU A 15 -2.77 -5.73 0.71
CA LEU A 15 -4.06 -6.28 0.25
C LEU A 15 -3.90 -7.09 -1.03
N VAL A 16 -2.99 -6.68 -1.89
CA VAL A 16 -2.80 -7.21 -3.24
C VAL A 16 -1.31 -7.33 -3.54
N ASP A 17 -0.88 -8.47 -4.04
CA ASP A 17 0.42 -8.60 -4.70
C ASP A 17 0.33 -7.97 -6.09
N THR A 18 0.82 -6.74 -6.19
CA THR A 18 0.82 -5.93 -7.42
C THR A 18 2.19 -5.89 -8.10
N ALA A 19 3.19 -6.58 -7.55
CA ALA A 19 4.56 -6.56 -8.05
C ALA A 19 4.66 -6.90 -9.56
N PRO A 20 3.94 -7.89 -10.10
CA PRO A 20 4.05 -8.22 -11.53
C PRO A 20 3.64 -7.05 -12.43
N ASP A 21 2.50 -6.40 -12.15
CA ASP A 21 2.01 -5.31 -12.99
C ASP A 21 2.82 -4.01 -12.79
N LEU A 22 3.29 -3.75 -11.57
CA LEU A 22 4.19 -2.63 -11.29
C LEU A 22 5.52 -2.79 -12.03
N MET A 23 6.11 -4.00 -12.00
CA MET A 23 7.37 -4.26 -12.69
C MET A 23 7.22 -4.28 -14.20
N ALA A 24 6.08 -4.73 -14.74
CA ALA A 24 5.78 -4.63 -16.17
C ALA A 24 5.72 -3.16 -16.62
N ALA A 25 5.05 -2.30 -15.86
CA ALA A 25 4.99 -0.86 -16.14
C ALA A 25 6.38 -0.19 -16.02
N HIS A 26 7.14 -0.56 -15.00
CA HIS A 26 8.52 -0.11 -14.83
C HIS A 26 9.39 -0.49 -16.03
N ASN A 27 9.37 -1.75 -16.42
CA ASN A 27 10.19 -2.27 -17.52
C ASN A 27 9.77 -1.71 -18.87
N HIS A 28 8.48 -1.41 -19.08
CA HIS A 28 8.03 -0.67 -20.25
C HIS A 28 8.76 0.67 -20.39
N VAL A 29 8.88 1.44 -19.30
CA VAL A 29 9.63 2.70 -19.32
C VAL A 29 11.12 2.45 -19.52
N MET A 30 11.70 1.45 -18.83
CA MET A 30 13.11 1.10 -18.99
C MET A 30 13.47 0.82 -20.46
N GLN A 31 12.68 -0.03 -21.14
CA GLN A 31 12.87 -0.35 -22.56
C GLN A 31 12.80 0.89 -23.45
N LYS A 32 11.78 1.74 -23.24
CA LYS A 32 11.58 2.96 -24.03
C LYS A 32 12.78 3.90 -23.97
N TYR A 33 13.49 3.93 -22.84
CA TYR A 33 14.68 4.77 -22.63
C TYR A 33 16.00 4.00 -22.82
N GLY A 34 15.96 2.83 -23.47
CA GLY A 34 17.16 2.05 -23.83
C GLY A 34 17.88 1.46 -22.62
N LYS A 35 17.19 1.21 -21.52
CA LYS A 35 17.72 0.63 -20.28
C LYS A 35 17.36 -0.85 -20.17
N ASN A 36 18.17 -1.59 -19.42
CA ASN A 36 17.91 -2.98 -19.12
C ASN A 36 16.70 -3.14 -18.20
N GLU A 37 15.87 -4.13 -18.46
CA GLU A 37 14.79 -4.53 -17.59
C GLU A 37 15.28 -4.93 -16.20
N LYS A 38 14.45 -4.70 -15.20
CA LYS A 38 14.63 -5.18 -13.83
C LYS A 38 13.88 -6.48 -13.61
N LYS A 39 14.41 -7.32 -12.71
CA LYS A 39 13.75 -8.57 -12.30
C LYS A 39 12.58 -8.28 -11.37
N LEU A 40 11.62 -9.21 -11.27
CA LEU A 40 10.51 -9.09 -10.34
C LEU A 40 10.99 -8.91 -8.89
N SER A 41 12.08 -9.58 -8.50
CA SER A 41 12.68 -9.46 -7.16
C SER A 41 13.14 -8.05 -6.79
N ASP A 42 13.41 -7.20 -7.81
CA ASP A 42 13.89 -5.83 -7.59
C ASP A 42 12.78 -4.90 -7.09
N ILE A 43 11.52 -5.38 -7.09
CA ILE A 43 10.38 -4.65 -6.52
C ILE A 43 10.66 -4.20 -5.07
N LYS A 44 11.36 -5.02 -4.28
CA LYS A 44 11.70 -4.73 -2.89
C LYS A 44 12.53 -3.46 -2.71
N THR A 45 13.40 -3.17 -3.69
CA THR A 45 14.26 -1.97 -3.68
C THR A 45 13.59 -0.77 -4.35
N LEU A 46 12.57 -0.98 -5.15
CA LEU A 46 11.96 0.04 -6.00
C LEU A 46 10.66 0.60 -5.44
N ALA A 47 9.78 -0.26 -4.92
CA ALA A 47 8.44 0.13 -4.46
C ALA A 47 8.44 0.77 -3.05
N SER A 48 7.31 0.81 -2.40
CA SER A 48 6.99 1.38 -1.08
C SER A 48 6.85 2.91 -0.99
N ARG A 49 7.46 3.67 -1.88
CA ARG A 49 7.46 5.15 -1.83
C ARG A 49 6.79 5.81 -3.04
N GLY A 50 6.04 5.03 -3.83
CA GLY A 50 5.30 5.48 -4.99
C GLY A 50 6.13 5.62 -6.28
N ALA A 51 5.43 5.90 -7.40
CA ALA A 51 5.99 5.88 -8.76
C ALA A 51 7.17 6.84 -8.97
N TRP A 52 7.13 8.02 -8.36
CA TRP A 52 8.20 9.01 -8.47
C TRP A 52 9.53 8.46 -7.94
N VAL A 53 9.52 7.92 -6.72
CA VAL A 53 10.73 7.37 -6.09
C VAL A 53 11.18 6.12 -6.83
N MET A 54 10.26 5.29 -7.30
CA MET A 54 10.56 4.09 -8.11
C MET A 54 11.34 4.45 -9.37
N MET A 55 10.89 5.44 -10.13
CA MET A 55 11.59 5.91 -11.32
C MET A 55 12.93 6.57 -10.96
N GLN A 56 12.96 7.42 -9.95
CA GLN A 56 14.19 8.06 -9.48
C GLN A 56 15.27 7.05 -9.10
N ARG A 57 14.92 5.99 -8.36
CA ARG A 57 15.85 4.91 -7.97
C ARG A 57 16.40 4.15 -9.18
N SER A 58 15.59 3.97 -10.21
CA SER A 58 16.00 3.21 -11.40
C SER A 58 16.94 3.96 -12.31
N PHE A 59 16.79 5.27 -12.45
CA PHE A 59 17.59 6.10 -13.33
C PHE A 59 18.71 6.86 -12.61
N LYS A 60 18.67 6.89 -11.26
CA LYS A 60 19.68 7.53 -10.39
C LYS A 60 20.10 8.91 -10.92
N GLU A 61 21.42 9.12 -11.12
CA GLU A 61 21.98 10.38 -11.57
C GLU A 61 21.97 10.56 -13.11
N GLU A 62 21.56 9.55 -13.86
CA GLU A 62 21.60 9.59 -15.33
C GLU A 62 20.59 10.58 -15.91
N ILE A 63 19.47 10.82 -15.23
CA ILE A 63 18.47 11.80 -15.62
C ILE A 63 18.42 12.90 -14.58
N LYS A 64 19.08 14.02 -14.88
CA LYS A 64 19.14 15.21 -14.00
C LYS A 64 17.95 16.15 -14.23
N ASP A 65 17.33 16.07 -15.39
CA ASP A 65 16.24 16.96 -15.78
C ASP A 65 14.88 16.50 -15.19
N GLU A 66 14.31 17.34 -14.34
CA GLU A 66 13.03 17.10 -13.66
C GLU A 66 11.86 16.96 -14.64
N LYS A 67 11.92 17.63 -15.80
CA LYS A 67 10.89 17.51 -16.85
C LYS A 67 10.89 16.11 -17.44
N THR A 68 12.07 15.57 -17.76
CA THR A 68 12.21 14.20 -18.27
C THR A 68 11.76 13.18 -17.24
N LYS A 69 12.13 13.35 -15.95
CA LYS A 69 11.65 12.48 -14.87
C LYS A 69 10.13 12.47 -14.80
N LYS A 70 9.49 13.64 -14.85
CA LYS A 70 8.04 13.75 -14.84
C LYS A 70 7.40 12.98 -15.99
N ILE A 71 7.92 13.13 -17.22
CA ILE A 71 7.43 12.41 -18.39
C ILE A 71 7.51 10.89 -18.15
N MET A 72 8.61 10.39 -17.61
CA MET A 72 8.79 8.96 -17.35
C MET A 72 7.82 8.44 -16.28
N VAL A 73 7.56 9.24 -15.24
CA VAL A 73 6.57 8.90 -14.21
C VAL A 73 5.16 8.87 -14.81
N ASP A 74 4.81 9.84 -15.65
CA ASP A 74 3.51 9.89 -16.31
C ASP A 74 3.35 8.68 -17.25
N GLU A 75 4.38 8.29 -18.01
CA GLU A 75 4.37 7.09 -18.85
C GLU A 75 4.22 5.80 -18.05
N PHE A 76 4.92 5.70 -16.90
CA PHE A 76 4.75 4.57 -15.98
C PHE A 76 3.29 4.48 -15.51
N ILE A 77 2.73 5.60 -15.08
CA ILE A 77 1.35 5.67 -14.57
C ILE A 77 0.35 5.31 -15.66
N ASP A 78 0.52 5.83 -16.87
CA ASP A 78 -0.36 5.56 -18.01
C ASP A 78 -0.34 4.08 -18.43
N TYR A 79 0.86 3.48 -18.47
CA TYR A 79 0.99 2.06 -18.77
C TYR A 79 0.38 1.19 -17.67
N TYR A 80 0.70 1.52 -16.40
CA TYR A 80 0.16 0.81 -15.25
C TYR A 80 -1.37 0.89 -15.21
N ALA A 81 -1.96 2.06 -15.40
CA ALA A 81 -3.42 2.25 -15.40
C ALA A 81 -4.13 1.36 -16.43
N LYS A 82 -3.54 1.20 -17.63
CA LYS A 82 -4.07 0.33 -18.69
C LYS A 82 -3.96 -1.17 -18.36
N ASN A 83 -3.03 -1.56 -17.48
CA ASN A 83 -2.71 -2.95 -17.15
C ASN A 83 -2.87 -3.27 -15.66
N ILE A 84 -3.57 -2.46 -14.90
CA ILE A 84 -3.57 -2.39 -13.42
C ILE A 84 -3.98 -3.68 -12.69
N ASN A 85 -4.58 -4.65 -13.38
CA ASN A 85 -5.02 -5.93 -12.81
C ASN A 85 -4.83 -7.05 -13.82
N LYS A 86 -3.67 -7.10 -14.47
CA LYS A 86 -3.38 -8.12 -15.47
C LYS A 86 -2.84 -9.39 -14.80
N GLU A 87 -1.93 -9.21 -13.85
CA GLU A 87 -1.27 -10.29 -13.11
C GLU A 87 -1.35 -10.11 -11.58
N SER A 88 -1.87 -8.96 -11.11
CA SER A 88 -2.05 -8.67 -9.69
C SER A 88 -3.03 -9.64 -9.02
N LYS A 89 -2.73 -10.06 -7.79
CA LYS A 89 -3.54 -11.04 -7.05
C LYS A 89 -3.79 -10.60 -5.62
N PRO A 90 -5.06 -10.65 -5.13
CA PRO A 90 -5.34 -10.46 -3.71
C PRO A 90 -4.56 -11.45 -2.85
N LEU A 91 -4.10 -11.02 -1.67
CA LEU A 91 -3.41 -11.91 -0.74
C LEU A 91 -4.36 -12.99 -0.21
N ASN A 92 -3.80 -14.15 0.13
CA ASN A 92 -4.55 -15.28 0.66
C ASN A 92 -5.38 -14.89 1.89
N GLY A 93 -6.65 -15.33 1.92
CA GLY A 93 -7.55 -15.11 3.05
C GLY A 93 -8.09 -13.69 3.19
N ILE A 94 -7.67 -12.73 2.34
CA ILE A 94 -8.06 -11.32 2.50
C ILE A 94 -9.58 -11.12 2.39
N TYR A 95 -10.26 -11.74 1.43
CA TYR A 95 -11.71 -11.59 1.29
C TYR A 95 -12.47 -12.15 2.49
N ASP A 96 -12.04 -13.28 3.03
CA ASP A 96 -12.66 -13.88 4.22
C ASP A 96 -12.50 -12.95 5.41
N PHE A 97 -11.31 -12.36 5.57
CA PHE A 97 -11.04 -11.39 6.62
C PHE A 97 -11.87 -10.10 6.45
N LEU A 98 -11.94 -9.53 5.24
CA LEU A 98 -12.74 -8.33 4.97
C LEU A 98 -14.24 -8.58 5.23
N ASN A 99 -14.77 -9.73 4.82
CA ASN A 99 -16.15 -10.14 5.12
C ASN A 99 -16.39 -10.29 6.63
N TRP A 100 -15.45 -10.91 7.33
CA TRP A 100 -15.50 -11.07 8.78
C TRP A 100 -15.51 -9.71 9.51
N ALA A 101 -14.65 -8.76 9.11
CA ALA A 101 -14.56 -7.43 9.67
C ALA A 101 -15.85 -6.62 9.40
N LYS A 102 -16.34 -6.64 8.16
CA LYS A 102 -17.58 -5.98 7.75
C LYS A 102 -18.79 -6.48 8.52
N ALA A 103 -18.91 -7.79 8.72
CA ALA A 103 -19.99 -8.39 9.52
C ALA A 103 -19.98 -7.92 11.00
N ARG A 104 -18.83 -7.48 11.50
CA ARG A 104 -18.63 -6.94 12.85
C ARG A 104 -18.70 -5.41 12.93
N LYS A 105 -18.99 -4.76 11.79
CA LYS A 105 -19.03 -3.30 11.70
C LYS A 105 -17.71 -2.64 12.09
N VAL A 106 -16.60 -3.28 11.76
CA VAL A 106 -15.26 -2.68 11.84
C VAL A 106 -15.12 -1.72 10.68
N SER A 107 -14.78 -0.46 10.95
CA SER A 107 -14.48 0.53 9.93
C SER A 107 -13.15 0.19 9.24
N MET A 108 -13.14 0.23 7.93
CA MET A 108 -11.94 -0.11 7.14
C MET A 108 -11.65 0.98 6.13
N ALA A 109 -10.37 1.36 6.01
CA ALA A 109 -9.92 2.33 5.01
C ALA A 109 -8.56 1.92 4.43
N VAL A 110 -8.28 2.39 3.21
CA VAL A 110 -6.99 2.20 2.55
C VAL A 110 -6.16 3.46 2.67
N CYS A 111 -4.88 3.27 3.01
CA CYS A 111 -3.87 4.31 3.19
C CYS A 111 -2.61 3.93 2.41
N THR A 112 -2.44 4.43 1.18
CA THR A 112 -1.38 3.97 0.27
C THR A 112 -0.57 5.10 -0.34
N ASN A 113 0.69 4.81 -0.69
CA ASN A 113 1.54 5.71 -1.48
C ASN A 113 1.32 5.56 -3.00
N LYS A 114 0.38 4.73 -3.42
CA LYS A 114 -0.15 4.73 -4.78
C LYS A 114 -1.03 5.96 -4.99
N ARG A 115 -1.13 6.50 -6.22
CA ARG A 115 -2.10 7.56 -6.53
C ARG A 115 -3.54 7.10 -6.27
N GLU A 116 -4.37 7.97 -5.72
CA GLU A 116 -5.74 7.65 -5.28
C GLU A 116 -6.57 7.03 -6.39
N HIS A 117 -6.60 7.64 -7.59
CA HIS A 117 -7.38 7.12 -8.71
C HIS A 117 -6.96 5.71 -9.13
N LEU A 118 -5.65 5.38 -9.08
CA LEU A 118 -5.14 4.04 -9.38
C LEU A 118 -5.49 3.03 -8.28
N ALA A 119 -5.45 3.46 -7.01
CA ALA A 119 -5.87 2.62 -5.89
C ALA A 119 -7.36 2.25 -6.00
N ILE A 120 -8.21 3.25 -6.26
CA ILE A 120 -9.64 3.06 -6.45
C ILE A 120 -9.94 2.16 -7.66
N ASP A 121 -9.25 2.36 -8.78
CA ASP A 121 -9.47 1.56 -10.00
C ASP A 121 -9.09 0.09 -9.78
N LEU A 122 -7.93 -0.18 -9.16
CA LEU A 122 -7.52 -1.53 -8.80
C LEU A 122 -8.56 -2.19 -7.88
N LEU A 123 -8.93 -1.53 -6.79
CA LEU A 123 -9.90 -2.06 -5.82
C LEU A 123 -11.27 -2.36 -6.45
N LYS A 124 -11.73 -1.55 -7.40
CA LYS A 124 -12.96 -1.80 -8.15
C LYS A 124 -12.83 -3.01 -9.06
N LYS A 125 -11.72 -3.13 -9.80
CA LYS A 125 -11.49 -4.26 -10.72
C LYS A 125 -11.43 -5.62 -10.04
N ILE A 126 -10.97 -5.65 -8.78
CA ILE A 126 -10.92 -6.88 -7.96
C ILE A 126 -12.11 -7.01 -7.00
N ASP A 127 -13.18 -6.22 -7.16
CA ASP A 127 -14.39 -6.23 -6.31
C ASP A 127 -14.11 -6.04 -4.81
N MET A 128 -13.07 -5.28 -4.48
CA MET A 128 -12.64 -5.04 -3.10
C MET A 128 -13.05 -3.65 -2.58
N TYR A 129 -13.31 -2.69 -3.45
CA TYR A 129 -13.66 -1.30 -3.08
C TYR A 129 -14.82 -1.18 -2.10
N LYS A 130 -15.81 -2.05 -2.20
CA LYS A 130 -17.04 -2.10 -1.37
C LYS A 130 -16.81 -2.35 0.12
N TYR A 131 -15.60 -2.71 0.53
CA TYR A 131 -15.25 -2.96 1.93
C TYR A 131 -14.74 -1.72 2.64
N PHE A 132 -14.29 -0.71 1.92
CA PHE A 132 -13.61 0.45 2.47
C PHE A 132 -14.53 1.67 2.51
N GLU A 133 -14.54 2.36 3.64
CA GLU A 133 -15.26 3.62 3.83
C GLU A 133 -14.51 4.80 3.19
N TYR A 134 -13.18 4.69 3.11
CA TYR A 134 -12.32 5.70 2.50
C TYR A 134 -11.07 5.05 1.86
N VAL A 135 -10.59 5.69 0.81
CA VAL A 135 -9.33 5.30 0.14
C VAL A 135 -8.51 6.58 -0.04
N ALA A 136 -7.36 6.65 0.63
CA ALA A 136 -6.42 7.74 0.46
C ALA A 136 -5.16 7.25 -0.28
N GLY A 137 -4.84 7.93 -1.36
CA GLY A 137 -3.61 7.76 -2.12
C GLY A 137 -2.54 8.79 -1.74
N ALA A 138 -1.40 8.74 -2.41
CA ALA A 138 -0.28 9.66 -2.19
C ALA A 138 -0.62 11.12 -2.49
N ASP A 139 -1.64 11.37 -3.27
CA ASP A 139 -2.09 12.67 -3.77
C ASP A 139 -3.44 13.13 -3.18
N THR A 140 -3.98 12.39 -2.20
CA THR A 140 -5.22 12.75 -1.50
C THR A 140 -5.00 13.95 -0.55
N PHE A 141 -3.84 14.02 0.10
CA PHE A 141 -3.44 15.09 0.99
C PHE A 141 -2.13 15.71 0.52
N GLU A 142 -1.70 16.81 1.17
CA GLU A 142 -0.39 17.43 0.93
C GLU A 142 0.79 16.57 1.43
N PHE A 143 0.51 15.51 2.16
CA PHE A 143 1.47 14.58 2.75
C PHE A 143 1.01 13.14 2.56
N ASN A 144 1.96 12.22 2.52
CA ASN A 144 1.74 10.80 2.40
C ASN A 144 2.64 10.03 3.38
N LYS A 145 2.51 8.69 3.47
CA LYS A 145 3.38 7.87 4.32
C LYS A 145 4.87 8.08 3.95
N PRO A 146 5.78 8.30 4.92
CA PRO A 146 5.65 7.97 6.33
C PRO A 146 5.10 9.09 7.24
N ASP A 147 4.55 10.17 6.72
CA ASP A 147 3.94 11.20 7.57
C ASP A 147 2.70 10.64 8.29
N PRO A 148 2.65 10.69 9.65
CA PRO A 148 1.54 10.12 10.42
C PRO A 148 0.19 10.78 10.12
N ARG A 149 0.20 12.04 9.64
CA ARG A 149 -1.03 12.77 9.29
C ARG A 149 -1.81 12.08 8.17
N HIS A 150 -1.15 11.32 7.30
CA HIS A 150 -1.83 10.53 6.30
C HIS A 150 -2.81 9.51 6.94
N LEU A 151 -2.40 8.87 8.05
CA LEU A 151 -3.25 7.94 8.79
C LEU A 151 -4.28 8.66 9.64
N THR A 152 -3.85 9.68 10.40
CA THR A 152 -4.74 10.36 11.35
C THR A 152 -5.88 11.09 10.67
N ASN A 153 -5.65 11.71 9.50
CA ASN A 153 -6.70 12.37 8.72
C ASN A 153 -7.74 11.38 8.18
N ILE A 154 -7.29 10.18 7.74
CA ILE A 154 -8.23 9.14 7.31
C ILE A 154 -9.14 8.74 8.47
N VAL A 155 -8.56 8.49 9.66
CA VAL A 155 -9.34 8.13 10.86
C VAL A 155 -10.34 9.22 11.23
N GLU A 156 -9.94 10.50 11.14
CA GLU A 156 -10.83 11.64 11.39
C GLU A 156 -11.98 11.70 10.36
N ILE A 157 -11.69 11.57 9.07
CA ILE A 157 -12.67 11.61 7.98
C ILE A 157 -13.76 10.56 8.15
N ILE A 158 -13.38 9.33 8.55
CA ILE A 158 -14.34 8.23 8.75
C ILE A 158 -14.96 8.24 10.16
N GLY A 159 -14.69 9.25 10.99
CA GLY A 159 -15.21 9.36 12.35
C GLY A 159 -14.66 8.30 13.31
N GLY A 160 -13.47 7.77 13.06
CA GLY A 160 -12.80 6.75 13.88
C GLY A 160 -12.17 7.32 15.17
N ASP A 161 -11.68 6.42 15.99
CA ASP A 161 -10.93 6.73 17.23
C ASP A 161 -9.52 6.17 17.10
N LEU A 162 -8.50 7.04 17.12
CA LEU A 162 -7.09 6.63 17.02
C LEU A 162 -6.70 5.60 18.07
N LYS A 163 -7.27 5.67 19.28
CA LYS A 163 -7.02 4.67 20.35
C LYS A 163 -7.59 3.29 20.04
N LYS A 164 -8.39 3.16 18.99
CA LYS A 164 -9.04 1.94 18.53
C LYS A 164 -8.75 1.67 17.06
N THR A 165 -7.62 2.19 16.60
CA THR A 165 -7.18 2.04 15.22
C THR A 165 -5.90 1.22 15.17
N ILE A 166 -5.78 0.37 14.16
CA ILE A 166 -4.59 -0.41 13.86
C ILE A 166 -4.21 -0.22 12.39
N MET A 167 -2.91 -0.19 12.10
CA MET A 167 -2.38 -0.16 10.74
C MET A 167 -1.85 -1.54 10.34
N ILE A 168 -2.16 -1.96 9.11
CA ILE A 168 -1.63 -3.18 8.49
C ILE A 168 -0.88 -2.76 7.23
N GLY A 169 0.36 -3.16 7.11
CA GLY A 169 1.24 -2.81 5.98
C GLY A 169 2.39 -3.80 5.82
N ASP A 170 3.18 -3.63 4.79
CA ASP A 170 4.25 -4.56 4.42
C ASP A 170 5.65 -3.95 4.46
N SER A 171 5.77 -2.66 4.79
CA SER A 171 7.03 -1.92 4.68
C SER A 171 7.38 -1.09 5.92
N GLU A 172 8.66 -0.65 5.96
CA GLU A 172 9.12 0.30 6.98
C GLU A 172 8.41 1.65 6.90
N VAL A 173 7.87 2.01 5.73
CA VAL A 173 7.13 3.27 5.54
C VAL A 173 5.81 3.24 6.30
N ASP A 174 5.13 2.10 6.29
CA ASP A 174 3.90 1.87 7.04
C ASP A 174 4.16 1.87 8.54
N ALA A 175 5.19 1.12 8.96
CA ALA A 175 5.60 1.04 10.36
C ALA A 175 5.95 2.41 10.95
N MET A 176 6.73 3.22 10.22
CA MET A 176 7.10 4.58 10.64
C MET A 176 5.86 5.46 10.79
N SER A 177 4.94 5.41 9.82
CA SER A 177 3.70 6.16 9.83
C SER A 177 2.82 5.78 11.03
N ALA A 178 2.63 4.47 11.26
CA ALA A 178 1.83 3.93 12.35
C ALA A 178 2.42 4.30 13.72
N HIS A 179 3.71 4.08 13.93
CA HIS A 179 4.35 4.38 15.21
C HIS A 179 4.38 5.88 15.52
N SER A 180 4.58 6.73 14.50
CA SER A 180 4.52 8.18 14.67
C SER A 180 3.11 8.67 14.99
N ALA A 181 2.08 7.93 14.58
CA ALA A 181 0.68 8.16 14.96
C ALA A 181 0.27 7.45 16.28
N ASN A 182 1.21 6.76 16.94
CA ASN A 182 0.97 5.92 18.12
C ASN A 182 -0.09 4.81 17.89
N LEU A 183 -0.10 4.24 16.69
CA LEU A 183 -0.97 3.11 16.33
C LEU A 183 -0.21 1.79 16.42
N PRO A 184 -0.86 0.70 16.87
CA PRO A 184 -0.36 -0.65 16.67
C PRO A 184 -0.16 -0.95 15.19
N PHE A 185 0.88 -1.73 14.88
CA PHE A 185 1.25 -2.09 13.53
C PHE A 185 1.36 -3.60 13.32
N VAL A 186 0.67 -4.08 12.29
CA VAL A 186 0.78 -5.47 11.80
C VAL A 186 1.62 -5.47 10.54
N LEU A 187 2.73 -6.19 10.55
CA LEU A 187 3.59 -6.36 9.40
C LEU A 187 3.17 -7.60 8.59
N VAL A 188 2.95 -7.43 7.30
CA VAL A 188 2.77 -8.51 6.33
C VAL A 188 4.14 -8.92 5.79
N LYS A 189 4.46 -10.23 5.83
CA LYS A 189 5.73 -10.78 5.35
C LYS A 189 5.88 -10.66 3.83
N ASN A 190 7.15 -10.71 3.41
CA ASN A 190 7.53 -10.70 2.00
C ASN A 190 7.08 -9.44 1.23
N GLY A 191 6.86 -8.34 1.94
CA GLY A 191 6.47 -7.06 1.39
C GLY A 191 7.53 -6.41 0.49
N TYR A 192 7.19 -5.24 -0.01
CA TYR A 192 8.03 -4.46 -0.93
C TYR A 192 8.99 -3.54 -0.15
N THR A 193 9.91 -4.17 0.60
CA THR A 193 10.90 -3.48 1.45
C THR A 193 12.26 -4.16 1.36
N GLU A 194 13.32 -3.36 1.47
CA GLU A 194 14.70 -3.87 1.56
C GLU A 194 15.05 -4.39 2.97
N LYS A 195 14.30 -3.94 3.98
CA LYS A 195 14.53 -4.30 5.37
C LYS A 195 14.01 -5.70 5.66
N SER A 196 14.75 -6.43 6.48
CA SER A 196 14.26 -7.69 7.03
C SER A 196 13.12 -7.42 8.03
N GLU A 197 12.27 -8.42 8.24
CA GLU A 197 11.18 -8.36 9.22
C GLU A 197 11.65 -7.98 10.63
N LYS A 198 12.87 -8.38 11.00
CA LYS A 198 13.48 -8.07 12.31
C LYS A 198 13.88 -6.60 12.47
N GLU A 199 14.11 -5.90 11.37
CA GLU A 199 14.49 -4.49 11.36
C GLU A 199 13.29 -3.55 11.33
N ILE A 200 12.10 -4.07 11.02
CA ILE A 200 10.86 -3.33 11.02
C ILE A 200 10.15 -3.59 12.35
N LYS A 201 10.03 -2.57 13.19
CA LYS A 201 9.28 -2.68 14.44
C LYS A 201 7.80 -2.95 14.14
N HIS A 202 7.22 -3.98 14.74
CA HIS A 202 5.83 -4.38 14.59
C HIS A 202 5.29 -5.01 15.87
N ASP A 203 3.98 -4.99 16.04
CA ASP A 203 3.29 -5.64 17.16
C ASP A 203 2.90 -7.08 16.80
N GLU A 204 2.58 -7.32 15.52
CA GLU A 204 2.25 -8.62 14.95
C GLU A 204 2.95 -8.82 13.61
N LEU A 205 3.19 -10.09 13.28
CA LEU A 205 3.77 -10.52 12.01
C LEU A 205 2.90 -11.61 11.40
N ILE A 206 2.42 -11.38 10.19
CA ILE A 206 1.58 -12.35 9.47
C ILE A 206 2.17 -12.64 8.09
N SER A 207 1.93 -13.85 7.57
CA SER A 207 2.31 -14.21 6.19
C SER A 207 1.21 -13.91 5.18
N ASP A 208 -0.02 -13.98 5.61
CA ASP A 208 -1.25 -13.73 4.84
C ASP A 208 -2.44 -13.51 5.80
N PHE A 209 -3.65 -13.47 5.28
CA PHE A 209 -4.86 -13.22 6.08
C PHE A 209 -5.61 -14.49 6.50
N VAL A 210 -5.08 -15.68 6.23
CA VAL A 210 -5.73 -16.92 6.64
C VAL A 210 -5.74 -17.03 8.18
N GLY A 211 -6.92 -17.01 8.77
CA GLY A 211 -7.09 -17.07 10.23
C GLY A 211 -6.69 -15.80 10.99
N PHE A 212 -6.42 -14.70 10.29
CA PHE A 212 -5.98 -13.43 10.90
C PHE A 212 -7.02 -12.85 11.87
N GLU A 213 -8.31 -13.19 11.72
CA GLU A 213 -9.35 -12.82 12.66
C GLU A 213 -9.11 -13.29 14.11
N LYS A 214 -8.30 -14.36 14.30
CA LYS A 214 -7.93 -14.85 15.63
C LYS A 214 -6.88 -13.95 16.29
N ILE A 215 -5.98 -13.40 15.48
CA ILE A 215 -4.90 -12.50 15.94
C ILE A 215 -5.48 -11.12 16.25
N ILE A 216 -6.26 -10.56 15.31
CA ILE A 216 -6.76 -9.18 15.41
C ILE A 216 -7.78 -8.98 16.54
N LYS A 217 -8.47 -10.04 16.98
CA LYS A 217 -9.46 -9.97 18.07
C LYS A 217 -8.92 -9.35 19.36
N LYS A 218 -7.64 -9.47 19.65
CA LYS A 218 -7.04 -8.88 20.87
C LYS A 218 -6.95 -7.36 20.82
N TYR A 219 -7.06 -6.78 19.63
CA TYR A 219 -7.06 -5.33 19.39
C TYR A 219 -8.48 -4.76 19.27
N LEU A 220 -9.47 -5.62 19.06
CA LEU A 220 -10.89 -5.29 18.96
C LEU A 220 -11.59 -5.48 20.32
#